data_0e7341324dc6c96176d36c2f5e3b3703
#
_entry.id   0e7341324dc6c96176d36c2f5e3b3703
#
_cell.length_a   1.000
_cell.length_b   1.000
_cell.length_c   1.000
_cell.angle_alpha   90.00
_cell.angle_beta   90.00
_cell.angle_gamma   90.00
#
_symmetry.space_group_name_H-M   'P 1'
#
loop_
_entity.id
_entity.type
_entity.pdbx_description
1 polymer ?
#
loop_
_entity_poly.entity_id
_entity_poly.type
_entity_poly.pdbx_seq_one_letter_code
_entity_poly.pdbx_strand_id
1 'polypeptide(L)' 'MEETHYLPEEELVEKVQSGEYGWLEYVNHHSPEWQEEFSEYCQEHGLTADEDTAKQFVDYKDRLMEESMDN' A
#
# COMPACT_ATOMS: atom_id res chain seq x y z
N MET A 1 1.04 -23.82 0.21
CA MET A 1 0.69 -22.80 0.60
C MET A 1 1.40 -21.73 0.21
N GLU A 2 1.01 -20.88 -0.17
CA GLU A 2 1.66 -19.95 -0.56
C GLU A 2 1.54 -18.85 0.20
N GLU A 3 2.37 -18.14 0.51
CA GLU A 3 2.13 -17.04 1.17
C GLU A 3 2.66 -15.88 0.53
N THR A 4 2.05 -14.77 0.65
CA THR A 4 2.51 -13.53 0.11
C THR A 4 3.80 -13.17 0.79
N HIS A 5 4.75 -12.80 0.01
CA HIS A 5 6.04 -12.44 0.53
C HIS A 5 6.04 -10.99 0.92
N TYR A 6 6.14 -10.70 2.18
CA TYR A 6 6.14 -9.32 2.67
C TYR A 6 7.57 -8.83 2.82
N LEU A 7 7.81 -7.59 2.39
CA LEU A 7 9.14 -7.02 2.39
C LEU A 7 9.23 -5.84 3.32
N PRO A 8 10.40 -5.55 3.83
CA PRO A 8 10.58 -4.34 4.63
C PRO A 8 10.36 -3.10 3.78
N GLU A 9 10.01 -2.02 4.44
CA GLU A 9 9.68 -0.79 3.72
C GLU A 9 10.84 -0.34 2.85
N GLU A 10 12.05 -0.49 3.32
CA GLU A 10 13.20 -0.07 2.55
C GLU A 10 13.25 -0.77 1.20
N GLU A 11 13.02 -2.05 1.20
CA GLU A 11 13.08 -2.81 -0.04
C GLU A 11 11.91 -2.44 -0.94
N LEU A 12 10.75 -2.23 -0.35
CA LEU A 12 9.60 -1.86 -1.14
C LEU A 12 9.81 -0.54 -1.86
N VAL A 13 10.37 0.43 -1.14
CA VAL A 13 10.62 1.73 -1.75
C VAL A 13 11.61 1.60 -2.89
N GLU A 14 12.63 0.80 -2.69
CA GLU A 14 13.62 0.59 -3.73
C GLU A 14 13.00 -0.01 -4.98
N LYS A 15 12.14 -0.99 -4.78
CA LYS A 15 11.51 -1.65 -5.92
C LYS A 15 10.57 -0.72 -6.67
N VAL A 16 9.89 0.14 -5.94
CA VAL A 16 9.02 1.10 -6.59
C VAL A 16 9.85 2.13 -7.35
N GLN A 17 10.93 2.58 -6.76
CA GLN A 17 11.76 3.58 -7.40
C GLN A 17 12.45 3.04 -8.64
N SER A 18 12.82 1.78 -8.60
CA SER A 18 13.47 1.18 -9.76
C SER A 18 12.49 0.80 -10.85
N GLY A 19 11.21 0.85 -10.55
CA GLY A 19 10.21 0.49 -11.53
C GLY A 19 9.84 -0.97 -11.52
N GLU A 20 10.41 -1.72 -10.62
CA GLU A 20 10.12 -3.14 -10.54
C GLU A 20 8.71 -3.38 -10.01
N TYR A 21 8.29 -2.58 -9.03
CA TYR A 21 6.97 -2.68 -8.45
C TYR A 21 6.18 -1.42 -8.74
N GLY A 22 4.87 -1.59 -8.93
CA GLY A 22 3.99 -0.43 -8.95
C GLY A 22 3.42 -0.24 -7.57
N TRP A 23 2.52 0.71 -7.44
CA TRP A 23 1.93 1.01 -6.14
C TRP A 23 1.05 -0.14 -5.65
N LEU A 24 0.41 -0.84 -6.58
CA LEU A 24 -0.41 -1.98 -6.20
C LEU A 24 0.44 -3.07 -5.58
N GLU A 25 1.60 -3.33 -6.15
CA GLU A 25 2.50 -4.31 -5.60
C GLU A 25 3.03 -3.85 -4.26
N TYR A 26 3.30 -2.58 -4.14
CA TYR A 26 3.78 -2.01 -2.89
C TYR A 26 2.80 -2.33 -1.77
N VAL A 27 1.52 -2.06 -2.01
CA VAL A 27 0.51 -2.31 -0.99
C VAL A 27 0.40 -3.79 -0.68
N ASN A 28 0.41 -4.62 -1.72
CA ASN A 28 0.22 -6.05 -1.54
C ASN A 28 1.35 -6.72 -0.79
N HIS A 29 2.54 -6.17 -0.89
CA HIS A 29 3.69 -6.78 -0.23
C HIS A 29 4.09 -6.04 1.04
N HIS A 30 3.34 -5.04 1.43
CA HIS A 30 3.69 -4.24 2.58
C HIS A 30 3.40 -5.01 3.88
N SER A 31 2.20 -5.49 4.02
CA SER A 31 1.82 -6.25 5.21
C SER A 31 0.41 -6.76 5.04
N PRO A 32 0.05 -7.78 5.80
CA PRO A 32 -1.33 -8.27 5.73
C PRO A 32 -2.34 -7.23 6.16
N GLU A 33 -1.96 -6.36 7.10
CA GLU A 33 -2.85 -5.31 7.55
C GLU A 33 -3.17 -4.35 6.41
N TRP A 34 -2.15 -3.98 5.67
CA TRP A 34 -2.34 -3.06 4.56
C TRP A 34 -3.18 -3.69 3.47
N GLN A 35 -3.00 -4.98 3.23
CA GLN A 35 -3.83 -5.67 2.25
C GLN A 35 -5.30 -5.61 2.62
N GLU A 36 -5.59 -5.87 3.87
CA GLU A 36 -6.96 -5.84 4.33
C GLU A 36 -7.54 -4.44 4.26
N GLU A 37 -6.79 -3.48 4.73
CA GLU A 37 -7.25 -2.10 4.74
C GLU A 37 -7.47 -1.59 3.32
N PHE A 38 -6.59 -1.97 2.42
CA PHE A 38 -6.74 -1.57 1.04
C PHE A 38 -8.01 -2.14 0.42
N SER A 39 -8.28 -3.41 0.73
CA SER A 39 -9.48 -4.04 0.24
C SER A 39 -10.73 -3.31 0.74
N GLU A 40 -10.75 -2.98 2.01
CA GLU A 40 -11.87 -2.26 2.59
C GLU A 40 -11.99 -0.86 1.99
N TYR A 41 -10.85 -0.22 1.80
CA TYR A 41 -10.83 1.12 1.21
C TYR A 41 -11.47 1.09 -0.18
N CYS A 42 -11.11 0.10 -0.98
CA CYS A 42 -11.69 -0.02 -2.30
C CYS A 42 -13.18 -0.28 -2.23
N GLN A 43 -13.60 -1.13 -1.32
CA GLN A 43 -15.01 -1.45 -1.20
C GLN A 43 -15.80 -0.26 -0.73
N GLU A 44 -15.30 0.45 0.24
CA GLU A 44 -16.02 1.58 0.79
C GLU A 44 -16.20 2.68 -0.22
N HIS A 45 -15.20 2.90 -1.04
CA HIS A 45 -15.25 3.98 -2.01
C HIS A 45 -15.69 3.52 -3.39
N GLY A 46 -16.01 2.25 -3.53
CA GLY A 46 -16.45 1.73 -4.82
C GLY A 46 -15.39 1.82 -5.89
N LEU A 47 -14.13 1.58 -5.50
CA LEU A 47 -13.03 1.69 -6.42
C LEU A 47 -12.49 0.34 -6.81
N THR A 48 -11.79 0.31 -7.93
CA THR A 48 -11.16 -0.91 -8.36
C THR A 48 -9.75 -0.97 -7.77
N ALA A 49 -9.32 -2.15 -7.40
CA ALA A 49 -8.00 -2.32 -6.83
C ALA A 49 -6.96 -2.28 -7.96
N ASP A 50 -6.50 -1.10 -8.31
CA ASP A 50 -5.50 -0.96 -9.35
C ASP A 50 -4.45 0.03 -8.91
N GLU A 51 -3.57 0.39 -9.83
CA GLU A 51 -2.43 1.25 -9.50
C GLU A 51 -2.86 2.60 -8.98
N ASP A 52 -3.83 3.20 -9.63
CA ASP A 52 -4.28 4.51 -9.20
C ASP A 52 -4.86 4.47 -7.81
N THR A 53 -5.69 3.49 -7.55
CA THR A 53 -6.30 3.38 -6.24
C THR A 53 -5.25 3.07 -5.18
N ALA A 54 -4.27 2.24 -5.53
CA ALA A 54 -3.21 1.92 -4.60
C ALA A 54 -2.41 3.17 -4.25
N LYS A 55 -2.15 4.01 -5.23
CA LYS A 55 -1.43 5.24 -4.95
C LYS A 55 -2.22 6.14 -4.02
N GLN A 56 -3.50 6.23 -4.24
CA GLN A 56 -4.36 7.02 -3.38
C GLN A 56 -4.34 6.48 -1.96
N PHE A 57 -4.38 5.17 -1.83
CA PHE A 57 -4.35 4.55 -0.52
C PHE A 57 -3.04 4.84 0.20
N VAL A 58 -1.93 4.75 -0.52
CA VAL A 58 -0.62 5.03 0.07
C VAL A 58 -0.55 6.48 0.54
N ASP A 59 -1.04 7.39 -0.28
CA ASP A 59 -1.09 8.80 0.11
C ASP A 59 -1.93 9.00 1.34
N TYR A 60 -3.04 8.31 1.41
CA TYR A 60 -3.94 8.41 2.54
C TYR A 60 -3.24 7.93 3.82
N LYS A 61 -2.55 6.80 3.74
CA LYS A 61 -1.85 6.28 4.91
C LYS A 61 -0.71 7.22 5.33
N ASP A 62 -0.05 7.79 4.35
CA ASP A 62 1.02 8.72 4.62
C ASP A 62 0.52 9.93 5.38
N ARG A 63 -0.61 10.45 4.98
CA ARG A 63 -1.21 11.57 5.63
C ARG A 63 -1.60 11.26 7.05
N LEU A 64 -2.18 10.12 7.27
CA LEU A 64 -2.55 9.70 8.60
C LEU A 64 -1.34 9.63 9.51
N MET A 65 -0.24 9.12 9.00
CA MET A 65 0.96 9.02 9.77
C MET A 65 1.49 10.40 10.12
N GLU A 66 1.47 11.30 9.17
CA GLU A 66 1.93 12.64 9.40
C GLU A 66 1.13 13.32 10.49
N GLU A 67 -0.17 13.19 10.42
CA GLU A 67 -1.02 13.79 11.41
C GLU A 67 -0.77 13.22 12.78
N SER A 68 -0.56 11.95 12.82
CA SER A 68 -0.31 11.28 14.05
C SER A 68 0.97 11.76 14.71
N MET A 69 1.96 12.05 13.90
CA MET A 69 3.20 12.47 14.42
C MET A 69 3.26 13.88 14.85
N ASP A 70 2.24 14.61 14.47
CA ASP A 70 2.25 15.96 14.71
C ASP A 70 1.89 16.27 16.07
N ASN A 71 2.12 15.88 17.02
CA ASN A 71 1.70 16.30 18.22
C ASN A 71 2.68 16.65 19.16
#